data_f305ca47d5941d60b3e3cd2dbc432d80
#
_entry.id   f305ca47d5941d60b3e3cd2dbc432d80
#
_cell.length_a   1.000
_cell.length_b   1.000
_cell.length_c   1.000
_cell.angle_alpha   90.00
_cell.angle_beta   90.00
_cell.angle_gamma   90.00
#
_symmetry.space_group_name_H-M   'P 1'
#
loop_
_entity.id
_entity.type
_entity.pdbx_description
1 polymer ?
#
loop_
_entity_poly.entity_id
_entity_poly.type
_entity_poly.pdbx_seq_one_letter_code
_entity_poly.pdbx_strand_id
1 'polypeptide(L)'
;MDIYKLAVLICLFTGLRLGELCALKWSDIDFDHKILRVSRTVQRLYMEGGRTKTILVETPPKSEYSKREIPLSETMFELLMAFHGSEEYIFGKDKPLEPRTLQNHFKKVLKEAKLTDNNFHVLRHTFSTNCIEEGIDVKSLSEMLGHSDIQITLNRYVHPSMNTKRKHMDALSEFYGQICGQAG
;
A
#
# COMPACT_ATOMS: atom_id res chain seq x y z
N MET A 1 -16.44 -9.40 7.43
CA MET A 1 -15.06 -9.55 6.92
C MET A 1 -14.15 -9.61 8.13
N ASP A 2 -13.10 -10.43 8.10
CA ASP A 2 -12.18 -10.53 9.24
C ASP A 2 -11.05 -9.50 9.11
N ILE A 3 -10.42 -9.13 10.24
CA ILE A 3 -9.39 -8.08 10.32
C ILE A 3 -8.18 -8.35 9.43
N TYR A 4 -7.82 -9.61 9.21
CA TYR A 4 -6.68 -9.98 8.34
C TYR A 4 -7.01 -9.80 6.85
N LYS A 5 -8.29 -9.99 6.46
CA LYS A 5 -8.76 -9.67 5.11
C LYS A 5 -8.76 -8.17 4.87
N LEU A 6 -9.14 -7.39 5.89
CA LEU A 6 -9.01 -5.92 5.85
C LEU A 6 -7.54 -5.51 5.62
N ALA A 7 -6.59 -6.14 6.32
CA ALA A 7 -5.15 -5.85 6.15
C ALA A 7 -4.66 -6.11 4.71
N VAL A 8 -5.12 -7.20 4.09
CA VAL A 8 -4.82 -7.52 2.68
C VAL A 8 -5.38 -6.43 1.75
N LEU A 9 -6.64 -6.03 1.96
CA LEU A 9 -7.28 -4.99 1.13
C LEU A 9 -6.59 -3.65 1.28
N ILE A 10 -6.29 -3.20 2.51
CA ILE A 10 -5.56 -1.94 2.71
C ILE A 10 -4.23 -1.98 1.96
N CYS A 11 -3.48 -3.09 2.02
CA CYS A 11 -2.22 -3.19 1.29
C CYS A 11 -2.40 -3.15 -0.24
N LEU A 12 -3.45 -3.80 -0.77
CA LEU A 12 -3.78 -3.76 -2.20
C LEU A 12 -4.21 -2.39 -2.69
N PHE A 13 -4.80 -1.55 -1.84
CA PHE A 13 -5.26 -0.20 -2.19
C PHE A 13 -4.25 0.91 -1.89
N THR A 14 -3.22 0.65 -1.09
CA THR A 14 -2.30 1.69 -0.60
C THR A 14 -0.83 1.37 -0.83
N GLY A 15 -0.50 0.12 -1.13
CA GLY A 15 0.87 -0.34 -1.29
C GLY A 15 1.74 -0.27 -0.03
N LEU A 16 1.15 -0.22 1.16
CA LEU A 16 1.88 -0.18 2.43
C LEU A 16 2.85 -1.36 2.58
N ARG A 17 4.00 -1.10 3.22
CA ARG A 17 4.90 -2.17 3.65
C ARG A 17 4.29 -2.92 4.84
N LEU A 18 4.62 -4.20 4.98
CA LEU A 18 4.10 -5.02 6.08
C LEU A 18 4.27 -4.39 7.46
N GLY A 19 5.45 -3.84 7.76
CA GLY A 19 5.71 -3.20 9.04
C GLY A 19 4.94 -1.90 9.24
N GLU A 20 4.72 -1.12 8.19
CA GLU A 20 3.88 0.09 8.21
C GLU A 20 2.42 -0.28 8.49
N LEU A 21 1.92 -1.28 7.77
CA LEU A 21 0.56 -1.78 7.95
C LEU A 21 0.31 -2.30 9.37
N CYS A 22 1.25 -3.08 9.93
CA CYS A 22 1.13 -3.60 11.30
C CYS A 22 1.18 -2.51 12.38
N ALA A 23 1.80 -1.36 12.07
CA ALA A 23 1.92 -0.22 12.98
C ALA A 23 0.78 0.80 12.84
N LEU A 24 -0.16 0.57 11.92
CA LEU A 24 -1.19 1.54 11.56
C LEU A 24 -2.18 1.76 12.71
N LYS A 25 -2.41 3.02 13.06
CA LYS A 25 -3.36 3.47 14.08
C LYS A 25 -4.55 4.17 13.44
N TRP A 26 -5.68 4.20 14.14
CA TRP A 26 -6.84 4.97 13.68
C TRP A 26 -6.54 6.46 13.56
N SER A 27 -5.65 7.01 14.40
CA SER A 27 -5.18 8.39 14.32
C SER A 27 -4.35 8.71 13.07
N ASP A 28 -3.93 7.71 12.31
CA ASP A 28 -3.25 7.90 11.03
C ASP A 28 -4.23 8.12 9.86
N ILE A 29 -5.53 7.91 10.10
CA ILE A 29 -6.57 8.14 9.10
C ILE A 29 -7.19 9.51 9.35
N ASP A 30 -7.01 10.40 8.40
CA ASP A 30 -7.72 11.67 8.34
C ASP A 30 -9.05 11.43 7.62
N PHE A 31 -10.12 11.32 8.42
CA PHE A 31 -11.46 11.03 7.90
C PHE A 31 -12.09 12.21 7.20
N ASP A 32 -11.68 13.44 7.50
CA ASP A 32 -12.22 14.64 6.86
C ASP A 32 -11.65 14.82 5.45
N HIS A 33 -10.37 14.54 5.26
CA HIS A 33 -9.68 14.68 3.97
C HIS A 33 -9.48 13.36 3.22
N LYS A 34 -9.91 12.22 3.78
CA LYS A 34 -9.72 10.87 3.23
C LYS A 34 -8.25 10.56 2.91
N ILE A 35 -7.39 10.79 3.89
CA ILE A 35 -5.94 10.59 3.77
C ILE A 35 -5.47 9.58 4.80
N LEU A 36 -4.60 8.66 4.37
CA LEU A 36 -3.84 7.78 5.24
C LEU A 36 -2.42 8.31 5.39
N ARG A 37 -1.98 8.58 6.62
CA ARG A 37 -0.63 9.05 6.94
C ARG A 37 0.26 7.88 7.36
N VAL A 38 1.40 7.74 6.72
CA VAL A 38 2.43 6.74 7.06
C VAL A 38 3.53 7.43 7.85
N SER A 39 3.58 7.21 9.16
CA SER A 39 4.50 7.89 10.08
C SER A 39 5.36 6.94 10.90
N ARG A 40 5.10 5.63 10.85
CA ARG A 40 5.78 4.62 11.66
C ARG A 40 5.84 3.25 10.99
N THR A 41 6.68 2.39 11.55
CA THR A 41 6.79 0.98 11.15
C THR A 41 7.12 0.13 12.35
N VAL A 42 6.78 -1.14 12.31
CA VAL A 42 7.25 -2.13 13.30
C VAL A 42 8.25 -3.08 12.68
N GLN A 43 9.26 -3.41 13.44
CA GLN A 43 10.28 -4.39 13.08
C GLN A 43 10.76 -5.17 14.31
N ARG A 44 11.30 -6.36 14.08
CA ARG A 44 11.98 -7.11 15.14
C ARG A 44 13.44 -6.71 15.21
N LEU A 45 13.86 -6.28 16.40
CA LEU A 45 15.26 -5.98 16.69
C LEU A 45 15.86 -7.08 17.56
N TYR A 46 17.11 -7.44 17.28
CA TYR A 46 17.89 -8.35 18.11
C TYR A 46 18.27 -7.66 19.43
N MET A 47 18.13 -8.41 20.53
CA MET A 47 18.50 -7.93 21.87
C MET A 47 19.60 -8.82 22.43
N GLU A 48 20.78 -8.26 22.62
CA GLU A 48 21.88 -8.94 23.27
C GLU A 48 21.63 -9.05 24.78
N GLY A 49 21.74 -10.26 25.36
CA GLY A 49 21.55 -10.49 26.79
C GLY A 49 20.10 -10.57 27.31
N GLY A 50 19.09 -10.47 26.45
CA GLY A 50 17.68 -10.58 26.83
C GLY A 50 17.18 -12.04 26.95
N ARG A 51 16.07 -12.26 27.71
CA ARG A 51 15.36 -13.55 27.74
C ARG A 51 14.85 -14.03 26.40
N THR A 52 14.52 -13.10 25.49
CA THR A 52 14.14 -13.36 24.10
C THR A 52 15.18 -12.77 23.16
N LYS A 53 15.55 -13.50 22.11
CA LYS A 53 16.55 -13.06 21.13
C LYS A 53 16.11 -11.81 20.35
N THR A 54 14.80 -11.51 20.26
CA THR A 54 14.28 -10.36 19.52
C THR A 54 13.06 -9.77 20.22
N ILE A 55 12.89 -8.45 20.09
CA ILE A 55 11.70 -7.71 20.49
C ILE A 55 11.05 -7.03 19.30
N LEU A 56 9.72 -6.87 19.35
CA LEU A 56 8.98 -6.04 18.40
C LEU A 56 9.09 -4.58 18.83
N VAL A 57 9.58 -3.72 17.95
CA VAL A 57 9.77 -2.30 18.22
C VAL A 57 9.06 -1.48 17.17
N GLU A 58 8.26 -0.51 17.61
CA GLU A 58 7.75 0.55 16.76
C GLU A 58 8.82 1.62 16.62
N THR A 59 9.12 2.00 15.39
CA THR A 59 10.13 3.01 15.07
C THR A 59 9.59 3.98 14.04
N PRO A 60 10.09 5.23 14.01
CA PRO A 60 9.85 6.09 12.85
C PRO A 60 10.42 5.43 11.59
N PRO A 61 9.93 5.79 10.42
CA PRO A 61 10.47 5.31 9.16
C PRO A 61 11.96 5.68 9.03
N LYS A 62 12.73 4.84 8.31
CA LYS A 62 14.19 5.02 8.14
C LYS A 62 14.60 6.29 7.41
N SER A 63 13.71 6.91 6.65
CA SER A 63 13.95 8.14 5.90
C SER A 63 12.72 9.04 5.93
N GLU A 64 12.92 10.35 5.76
CA GLU A 64 11.84 11.32 5.61
C GLU A 64 10.91 10.99 4.43
N TYR A 65 11.44 10.47 3.32
CA TYR A 65 10.66 10.02 2.16
C TYR A 65 9.68 8.89 2.48
N SER A 66 9.93 8.15 3.55
CA SER A 66 9.02 7.10 4.01
C SER A 66 7.83 7.65 4.79
N LYS A 67 7.91 8.86 5.33
CA LYS A 67 6.76 9.61 5.83
C LYS A 67 6.01 10.15 4.63
N ARG A 68 4.76 9.79 4.50
CA ARG A 68 3.97 10.16 3.32
C ARG A 68 2.48 10.11 3.60
N GLU A 69 1.74 10.75 2.75
CA GLU A 69 0.29 10.74 2.73
C GLU A 69 -0.19 9.97 1.49
N ILE A 70 -1.20 9.13 1.67
CA ILE A 70 -1.80 8.34 0.62
C ILE A 70 -3.28 8.71 0.58
N PRO A 71 -3.81 9.26 -0.52
CA PRO A 71 -5.22 9.50 -0.67
C PRO A 71 -6.00 8.18 -0.70
N LEU A 72 -7.09 8.12 0.03
CA LEU A 72 -7.96 6.95 0.07
C LEU A 72 -9.05 7.06 -1.00
N SER A 73 -9.22 5.99 -1.77
CA SER A 73 -10.38 5.87 -2.65
C SER A 73 -11.67 5.80 -1.81
N GLU A 74 -12.82 6.17 -2.40
CA GLU A 74 -14.10 6.12 -1.71
C GLU A 74 -14.38 4.73 -1.13
N THR A 75 -14.18 3.69 -1.91
CA THR A 75 -14.36 2.29 -1.48
C THR A 75 -13.50 1.93 -0.26
N MET A 76 -12.23 2.37 -0.23
CA MET A 76 -11.33 2.10 0.90
C MET A 76 -11.73 2.91 2.13
N PHE A 77 -12.15 4.16 1.92
CA PHE A 77 -12.63 5.03 2.99
C PHE A 77 -13.89 4.44 3.68
N GLU A 78 -14.90 4.07 2.90
CA GLU A 78 -16.12 3.43 3.42
C GLU A 78 -15.80 2.14 4.19
N LEU A 79 -14.86 1.36 3.67
CA LEU A 79 -14.41 0.14 4.32
C LEU A 79 -13.76 0.44 5.68
N LEU A 80 -12.87 1.42 5.76
CA LEU A 80 -12.24 1.83 7.02
C LEU A 80 -13.26 2.38 8.02
N MET A 81 -14.21 3.19 7.56
CA MET A 81 -15.33 3.67 8.40
C MET A 81 -16.14 2.52 8.99
N ALA A 82 -16.45 1.49 8.20
CA ALA A 82 -17.21 0.32 8.66
C ALA A 82 -16.45 -0.52 9.71
N PHE A 83 -15.13 -0.43 9.75
CA PHE A 83 -14.27 -1.13 10.71
C PHE A 83 -13.78 -0.23 11.85
N HIS A 84 -14.06 1.06 11.82
CA HIS A 84 -13.57 1.99 12.83
C HIS A 84 -13.99 1.57 14.22
N GLY A 85 -13.01 1.40 15.10
CA GLY A 85 -13.17 0.93 16.46
C GLY A 85 -12.56 1.90 17.49
N SER A 86 -12.71 1.58 18.76
CA SER A 86 -12.17 2.35 19.90
C SER A 86 -10.72 2.01 20.22
N GLU A 87 -10.17 0.98 19.60
CA GLU A 87 -8.79 0.54 19.83
C GLU A 87 -7.79 1.54 19.24
N GLU A 88 -6.57 1.60 19.78
CA GLU A 88 -5.54 2.50 19.26
C GLU A 88 -5.05 2.06 17.87
N TYR A 89 -4.75 0.77 17.71
CA TYR A 89 -4.25 0.19 16.46
C TYR A 89 -5.37 -0.42 15.63
N ILE A 90 -5.31 -0.27 14.31
CA ILE A 90 -6.28 -0.89 13.39
C ILE A 90 -6.22 -2.42 13.48
N PHE A 91 -5.02 -2.99 13.63
CA PHE A 91 -4.77 -4.44 13.65
C PHE A 91 -4.32 -4.97 15.01
N GLY A 92 -4.35 -4.16 16.03
CA GLY A 92 -3.97 -4.51 17.39
C GLY A 92 -4.89 -3.86 18.41
N LYS A 93 -4.64 -4.09 19.69
CA LYS A 93 -5.31 -3.36 20.78
C LYS A 93 -4.37 -2.28 21.30
N ASP A 94 -3.66 -2.60 22.38
CA ASP A 94 -2.71 -1.71 23.05
C ASP A 94 -1.29 -1.76 22.46
N LYS A 95 -1.06 -2.60 21.45
CA LYS A 95 0.22 -2.80 20.79
C LYS A 95 0.02 -3.17 19.32
N PRO A 96 1.01 -2.89 18.46
CA PRO A 96 0.96 -3.21 17.05
C PRO A 96 0.88 -4.73 16.81
N LEU A 97 0.26 -5.11 15.70
CA LEU A 97 0.20 -6.51 15.27
C LEU A 97 1.61 -7.05 14.97
N GLU A 98 1.87 -8.26 15.40
CA GLU A 98 3.09 -8.98 15.01
C GLU A 98 3.12 -9.28 13.51
N PRO A 99 4.10 -8.79 12.75
CA PRO A 99 4.16 -8.99 11.29
C PRO A 99 4.13 -10.47 10.88
N ARG A 100 4.72 -11.35 11.67
CA ARG A 100 4.72 -12.78 11.41
C ARG A 100 3.31 -13.38 11.48
N THR A 101 2.47 -12.88 12.37
CA THR A 101 1.07 -13.29 12.49
C THR A 101 0.32 -12.97 11.20
N LEU A 102 0.46 -11.73 10.69
CA LEU A 102 -0.18 -11.31 9.44
C LEU A 102 0.32 -12.12 8.23
N GLN A 103 1.64 -12.37 8.14
CA GLN A 103 2.20 -13.24 7.08
C GLN A 103 1.61 -14.65 7.12
N ASN A 104 1.46 -15.24 8.31
CA ASN A 104 0.91 -16.58 8.45
C ASN A 104 -0.57 -16.63 8.04
N HIS A 105 -1.37 -15.60 8.39
CA HIS A 105 -2.75 -15.48 7.94
C HIS A 105 -2.85 -15.27 6.43
N PHE A 106 -1.98 -14.46 5.85
CA PHE A 106 -1.93 -14.26 4.39
C PHE A 106 -1.66 -15.58 3.66
N LYS A 107 -0.71 -16.40 4.14
CA LYS A 107 -0.45 -17.72 3.55
C LYS A 107 -1.66 -18.66 3.62
N LYS A 108 -2.46 -18.60 4.70
CA LYS A 108 -3.72 -19.36 4.78
C LYS A 108 -4.72 -18.87 3.72
N VAL A 109 -4.87 -17.56 3.55
CA VAL A 109 -5.74 -16.96 2.52
C VAL A 109 -5.32 -17.41 1.12
N LEU A 110 -4.03 -17.38 0.79
CA LEU A 110 -3.52 -17.87 -0.50
C LEU A 110 -3.85 -19.36 -0.72
N LYS A 111 -3.66 -20.19 0.30
CA LYS A 111 -3.96 -21.62 0.24
C LYS A 111 -5.47 -21.88 0.03
N GLU A 112 -6.33 -21.19 0.77
CA GLU A 112 -7.79 -21.28 0.63
C GLU A 112 -8.25 -20.84 -0.77
N ALA A 113 -7.64 -19.78 -1.31
CA ALA A 113 -7.89 -19.29 -2.66
C ALA A 113 -7.23 -20.13 -3.77
N LYS A 114 -6.50 -21.19 -3.42
CA LYS A 114 -5.73 -22.03 -4.36
C LYS A 114 -4.71 -21.23 -5.20
N LEU A 115 -4.16 -20.17 -4.62
CA LEU A 115 -3.12 -19.35 -5.23
C LEU A 115 -1.73 -19.86 -4.84
N THR A 116 -0.73 -19.51 -5.66
CA THR A 116 0.69 -19.84 -5.41
C THR A 116 1.16 -19.23 -4.09
N ASP A 117 1.98 -19.95 -3.33
CA ASP A 117 2.59 -19.41 -2.10
C ASP A 117 3.50 -18.21 -2.44
N ASN A 118 3.21 -17.08 -1.83
CA ASN A 118 3.91 -15.83 -2.02
C ASN A 118 4.16 -15.14 -0.67
N ASN A 119 5.16 -14.25 -0.64
CA ASN A 119 5.35 -13.38 0.50
C ASN A 119 4.36 -12.21 0.48
N PHE A 120 4.14 -11.58 1.64
CA PHE A 120 3.18 -10.48 1.77
C PHE A 120 3.49 -9.27 0.88
N HIS A 121 4.75 -9.08 0.49
CA HIS A 121 5.18 -7.97 -0.35
C HIS A 121 4.60 -8.02 -1.77
N VAL A 122 4.09 -9.20 -2.21
CA VAL A 122 3.40 -9.33 -3.50
C VAL A 122 2.19 -8.39 -3.62
N LEU A 123 1.49 -8.11 -2.51
CA LEU A 123 0.34 -7.18 -2.51
C LEU A 123 0.76 -5.76 -2.91
N ARG A 124 1.90 -5.30 -2.40
CA ARG A 124 2.47 -4.00 -2.78
C ARG A 124 2.94 -4.00 -4.24
N HIS A 125 3.47 -5.12 -4.73
CA HIS A 125 3.80 -5.25 -6.16
C HIS A 125 2.54 -5.18 -7.02
N THR A 126 1.48 -5.88 -6.62
CA THR A 126 0.19 -5.84 -7.33
C THR A 126 -0.38 -4.43 -7.36
N PHE A 127 -0.40 -3.72 -6.21
CA PHE A 127 -0.79 -2.30 -6.18
C PHE A 127 0.00 -1.47 -7.18
N SER A 128 1.33 -1.59 -7.17
CA SER A 128 2.19 -0.79 -8.05
C SER A 128 1.99 -1.11 -9.53
N THR A 129 1.81 -2.38 -9.87
CA THR A 129 1.54 -2.80 -11.25
C THR A 129 0.20 -2.25 -11.73
N ASN A 130 -0.85 -2.40 -10.93
CA ASN A 130 -2.18 -1.88 -11.25
C ASN A 130 -2.16 -0.35 -11.43
N CYS A 131 -1.44 0.38 -10.57
CA CYS A 131 -1.27 1.83 -10.71
C CYS A 131 -0.66 2.23 -12.06
N ILE A 132 0.37 1.52 -12.50
CA ILE A 132 1.01 1.77 -13.80
C ILE A 132 0.08 1.40 -14.95
N GLU A 133 -0.64 0.29 -14.86
CA GLU A 133 -1.59 -0.15 -15.90
C GLU A 133 -2.77 0.81 -16.03
N GLU A 134 -3.21 1.42 -14.94
CA GLU A 134 -4.25 2.45 -14.92
C GLU A 134 -3.73 3.86 -15.25
N GLY A 135 -2.43 4.01 -15.52
CA GLY A 135 -1.83 5.25 -16.01
C GLY A 135 -1.48 6.27 -14.94
N ILE A 136 -1.38 5.85 -13.67
CA ILE A 136 -0.85 6.72 -12.61
C ILE A 136 0.61 7.03 -12.93
N ASP A 137 0.97 8.31 -12.90
CA ASP A 137 2.33 8.73 -13.20
C ASP A 137 3.34 8.18 -12.18
N VAL A 138 4.56 7.91 -12.67
CA VAL A 138 5.59 7.22 -11.90
C VAL A 138 6.05 8.01 -10.69
N LYS A 139 5.99 9.35 -10.75
CA LYS A 139 6.39 10.21 -9.63
C LYS A 139 5.38 10.11 -8.50
N SER A 140 4.09 10.26 -8.79
CA SER A 140 3.00 10.09 -7.82
C SER A 140 3.04 8.69 -7.19
N LEU A 141 3.23 7.65 -8.00
CA LEU A 141 3.37 6.29 -7.49
C LEU A 141 4.59 6.14 -6.57
N SER A 142 5.74 6.70 -6.95
CA SER A 142 6.97 6.66 -6.15
C SER A 142 6.78 7.34 -4.78
N GLU A 143 6.08 8.47 -4.75
CA GLU A 143 5.72 9.20 -3.53
C GLU A 143 4.77 8.37 -2.64
N MET A 144 3.69 7.83 -3.20
CA MET A 144 2.75 6.94 -2.48
C MET A 144 3.44 5.69 -1.92
N LEU A 145 4.41 5.15 -2.62
CA LEU A 145 5.21 4.02 -2.15
C LEU A 145 6.27 4.42 -1.11
N GLY A 146 6.65 5.69 -1.03
CA GLY A 146 7.75 6.16 -0.18
C GLY A 146 9.10 5.59 -0.60
N HIS A 147 9.39 5.65 -1.90
CA HIS A 147 10.71 5.36 -2.45
C HIS A 147 11.57 6.62 -2.37
N SER A 148 12.80 6.49 -1.87
CA SER A 148 13.77 7.59 -1.81
C SER A 148 14.30 7.98 -3.18
N ASP A 149 14.19 7.10 -4.15
CA ASP A 149 14.62 7.29 -5.53
C ASP A 149 13.54 6.76 -6.48
N ILE A 150 13.11 7.62 -7.40
CA ILE A 150 12.13 7.28 -8.44
C ILE A 150 12.62 6.15 -9.35
N GLN A 151 13.93 5.98 -9.51
CA GLN A 151 14.53 4.90 -10.30
C GLN A 151 14.12 3.52 -9.78
N ILE A 152 13.88 3.38 -8.48
CA ILE A 152 13.39 2.13 -7.89
C ILE A 152 12.02 1.76 -8.50
N THR A 153 11.15 2.74 -8.67
CA THR A 153 9.82 2.54 -9.29
C THR A 153 9.95 2.31 -10.78
N LEU A 154 10.75 3.12 -11.48
CA LEU A 154 10.98 3.00 -12.91
C LEU A 154 11.55 1.61 -13.27
N ASN A 155 12.63 1.20 -12.64
CA ASN A 155 13.30 -0.07 -12.95
C ASN A 155 12.44 -1.29 -12.63
N ARG A 156 11.54 -1.19 -11.67
CA ARG A 156 10.76 -2.33 -11.20
C ARG A 156 9.41 -2.48 -11.89
N TYR A 157 8.78 -1.37 -12.28
CA TYR A 157 7.38 -1.37 -12.73
C TYR A 157 7.18 -0.78 -14.13
N VAL A 158 8.13 -0.01 -14.67
CA VAL A 158 7.94 0.68 -15.94
C VAL A 158 8.56 -0.11 -17.09
N HIS A 159 7.87 -1.17 -17.51
CA HIS A 159 8.05 -1.81 -18.81
C HIS A 159 6.70 -1.85 -19.52
N PRO A 160 6.19 -0.70 -20.01
CA PRO A 160 4.86 -0.64 -20.59
C PRO A 160 4.75 -1.56 -21.80
N SER A 161 3.73 -2.40 -21.80
CA SER A 161 3.42 -3.28 -22.93
C SER A 161 3.08 -2.46 -24.17
N MET A 162 3.18 -3.06 -25.36
CA MET A 162 2.72 -2.40 -26.59
C MET A 162 1.24 -2.07 -26.55
N ASN A 163 0.43 -2.86 -25.83
CA ASN A 163 -0.99 -2.56 -25.63
C ASN A 163 -1.20 -1.30 -24.79
N THR A 164 -0.44 -1.14 -23.71
CA THR A 164 -0.48 0.07 -22.90
C THR A 164 -0.10 1.31 -23.70
N LYS A 165 0.99 1.21 -24.49
CA LYS A 165 1.41 2.30 -25.38
C LYS A 165 0.33 2.66 -26.41
N ARG A 166 -0.33 1.67 -27.01
CA ARG A 166 -1.41 1.87 -27.97
C ARG A 166 -2.60 2.56 -27.31
N LYS A 167 -3.07 2.09 -26.13
CA LYS A 167 -4.16 2.72 -25.37
C LYS A 167 -3.90 4.22 -25.12
N HIS A 168 -2.66 4.60 -24.77
CA HIS A 168 -2.32 6.01 -24.57
C HIS A 168 -2.29 6.81 -25.87
N MET A 169 -1.84 6.21 -26.97
CA MET A 169 -1.86 6.87 -28.29
C MET A 169 -3.29 7.05 -28.81
N ASP A 170 -4.16 6.07 -28.59
CA ASP A 170 -5.58 6.16 -28.96
C ASP A 170 -6.28 7.28 -28.17
N ALA A 171 -6.07 7.34 -26.83
CA ALA A 171 -6.60 8.42 -26.01
C ALA A 171 -6.12 9.82 -26.44
N LEU A 172 -4.83 9.93 -26.82
CA LEU A 172 -4.29 11.18 -27.36
C LEU A 172 -4.93 11.55 -28.70
N SER A 173 -5.18 10.56 -29.58
CA SER A 173 -5.85 10.75 -30.84
C SER A 173 -7.29 11.23 -30.66
N GLU A 174 -8.03 10.68 -29.71
CA GLU A 174 -9.39 11.15 -29.36
C GLU A 174 -9.37 12.59 -28.86
N PHE A 175 -8.41 12.95 -28.00
CA PHE A 175 -8.24 14.33 -27.50
C PHE A 175 -8.01 15.32 -28.67
N TYR A 176 -7.11 15.00 -29.59
CA TYR A 176 -6.88 15.84 -30.78
C TYR A 176 -8.08 15.89 -31.71
N GLY A 177 -8.80 14.78 -31.88
CA GLY A 177 -10.04 14.74 -32.66
C GLY A 177 -11.11 15.70 -32.13
N GLN A 178 -11.25 15.80 -30.79
CA GLN A 178 -12.16 16.75 -30.15
C GLN A 178 -11.74 18.22 -30.42
N ILE A 179 -10.44 18.53 -30.39
CA ILE A 179 -9.92 19.87 -30.67
C ILE A 179 -10.15 20.24 -32.16
N CYS A 180 -9.84 19.32 -33.06
CA CYS A 180 -10.00 19.55 -34.48
C CYS A 180 -11.49 19.64 -34.90
N GLY A 181 -12.38 18.88 -34.25
CA GLY A 181 -13.82 18.92 -34.51
C GLY A 181 -14.54 20.17 -33.99
N GLN A 182 -13.93 20.93 -33.08
CA GLN A 182 -14.45 22.20 -32.55
C GLN A 182 -13.98 23.41 -33.39
N ALA A 183 -13.06 23.22 -34.34
CA ALA A 183 -12.51 24.27 -35.21
C ALA A 183 -13.20 24.37 -36.58
N GLY A 184 -14.25 23.64 -36.83
CA GLY A 184 -15.14 23.69 -37.99
C GLY A 184 -16.53 24.13 -37.59
#